data_7ed7781f8d3806115bcd526bd084e843
#
_entry.id   7ed7781f8d3806115bcd526bd084e843
#
_cell.length_a   1.000
_cell.length_b   1.000
_cell.length_c   1.000
_cell.angle_alpha   90.00
_cell.angle_beta   90.00
_cell.angle_gamma   90.00
#
_symmetry.space_group_name_H-M   'P 1'
#
loop_
_entity.id
_entity.type
_entity.pdbx_description
1 polymer ?
#
loop_
_entity_poly.entity_id
_entity_poly.type
_entity_poly.pdbx_seq_one_letter_code
_entity_poly.pdbx_strand_id
1 'polypeptide(L)'
;KLPLTEKALTEAVKNGPYGRCVFACDNDVVDHQQVSMTFENGVKATLTMTAFTAGGGRIMRFFGTLGEVVLDEARDVIEVKPFGKPAEEIKIGTLTESGYGHGGGDSGLVRELYEILCGNASPATALEASVESHLMGICAEKSRLEGGRLVSVHGEKE
;
A
#
# COMPACT_ATOMS: atom_id res chain seq x y z
N LYS A 1 -21.77 -21.18 -16.04
CA LYS A 1 -20.32 -20.95 -16.25
C LYS A 1 -20.03 -21.30 -17.70
N LEU A 2 -19.66 -20.30 -18.52
CA LEU A 2 -19.14 -20.55 -19.87
C LEU A 2 -17.81 -21.29 -19.75
N PRO A 3 -17.56 -22.32 -20.59
CA PRO A 3 -16.28 -22.98 -20.59
C PRO A 3 -15.17 -21.96 -20.94
N LEU A 4 -14.10 -21.92 -20.17
CA LEU A 4 -12.91 -21.11 -20.44
C LEU A 4 -12.18 -21.67 -21.68
N THR A 5 -12.64 -21.26 -22.86
CA THR A 5 -11.95 -21.55 -24.12
C THR A 5 -11.20 -20.31 -24.56
N GLU A 6 -10.13 -20.48 -25.32
CA GLU A 6 -9.37 -19.37 -25.90
C GLU A 6 -10.27 -18.41 -26.70
N LYS A 7 -11.22 -18.94 -27.46
CA LYS A 7 -12.20 -18.15 -28.21
C LYS A 7 -13.09 -17.33 -27.25
N ALA A 8 -13.61 -17.93 -26.19
CA ALA A 8 -14.46 -17.23 -25.21
C ALA A 8 -13.66 -16.14 -24.47
N LEU A 9 -12.40 -16.39 -24.14
CA LEU A 9 -11.51 -15.42 -23.55
C LEU A 9 -11.23 -14.25 -24.50
N THR A 10 -10.90 -14.56 -25.76
CA THR A 10 -10.66 -13.54 -26.79
C THR A 10 -11.88 -12.64 -27.00
N GLU A 11 -13.06 -13.21 -27.07
CA GLU A 11 -14.30 -12.44 -27.23
C GLU A 11 -14.61 -11.60 -25.98
N ALA A 12 -14.38 -12.12 -24.79
CA ALA A 12 -14.56 -11.38 -23.55
C ALA A 12 -13.58 -10.20 -23.46
N VAL A 13 -12.33 -10.39 -23.85
CA VAL A 13 -11.33 -9.31 -23.87
C VAL A 13 -11.72 -8.27 -24.92
N LYS A 14 -12.05 -8.66 -26.16
CA LYS A 14 -12.42 -7.72 -27.24
C LYS A 14 -13.62 -6.84 -26.89
N ASN A 15 -14.64 -7.42 -26.23
CA ASN A 15 -15.92 -6.76 -25.97
C ASN A 15 -16.03 -6.22 -24.55
N GLY A 16 -15.06 -6.51 -23.68
CA GLY A 16 -15.02 -6.09 -22.30
C GLY A 16 -14.15 -4.86 -22.04
N PRO A 17 -14.22 -4.28 -20.85
CA PRO A 17 -13.42 -3.10 -20.48
C PRO A 17 -11.91 -3.38 -20.45
N TYR A 18 -11.49 -4.63 -20.31
CA TYR A 18 -10.10 -5.05 -20.24
C TYR A 18 -9.41 -5.23 -21.62
N GLY A 19 -10.16 -5.06 -22.73
CA GLY A 19 -9.63 -5.15 -24.08
C GLY A 19 -8.94 -3.87 -24.58
N ARG A 20 -8.97 -2.82 -23.77
CA ARG A 20 -8.34 -1.54 -24.11
C ARG A 20 -6.83 -1.60 -23.90
N CYS A 21 -6.09 -1.03 -24.84
CA CYS A 21 -4.65 -0.91 -24.68
C CYS A 21 -4.30 -0.01 -23.50
N VAL A 22 -3.55 -0.52 -22.53
CA VAL A 22 -3.17 0.22 -21.32
C VAL A 22 -2.28 1.44 -21.61
N PHE A 23 -1.58 1.45 -22.75
CA PHE A 23 -0.72 2.55 -23.18
C PHE A 23 -1.41 3.56 -24.10
N ALA A 24 -2.61 3.26 -24.57
CA ALA A 24 -3.37 4.09 -25.51
C ALA A 24 -4.85 4.24 -25.11
N CYS A 25 -5.14 4.17 -23.84
CA CYS A 25 -6.45 4.42 -23.28
C CYS A 25 -6.52 5.84 -22.69
N ASP A 26 -7.72 6.26 -22.29
CA ASP A 26 -8.02 7.55 -21.67
C ASP A 26 -7.85 7.53 -20.14
N ASN A 27 -6.98 6.64 -19.62
CA ASN A 27 -6.66 6.57 -18.20
C ASN A 27 -5.86 7.82 -17.79
N ASP A 28 -6.32 8.53 -16.78
CA ASP A 28 -5.71 9.75 -16.24
C ASP A 28 -5.10 9.58 -14.84
N VAL A 29 -5.24 8.37 -14.26
CA VAL A 29 -4.60 8.06 -12.97
C VAL A 29 -3.15 7.61 -13.16
N VAL A 30 -2.36 7.71 -12.09
CA VAL A 30 -0.95 7.31 -12.13
C VAL A 30 -0.81 5.79 -12.27
N ASP A 31 0.08 5.35 -13.14
CA ASP A 31 0.53 3.97 -13.29
C ASP A 31 1.95 3.76 -12.72
N HIS A 32 2.68 4.83 -12.52
CA HIS A 32 3.93 4.90 -11.77
C HIS A 32 4.02 6.25 -11.06
N GLN A 33 4.52 6.25 -9.83
CA GLN A 33 4.60 7.45 -9.01
C GLN A 33 5.74 7.35 -8.01
N GLN A 34 6.40 8.47 -7.78
CA GLN A 34 7.32 8.65 -6.68
C GLN A 34 6.89 9.86 -5.86
N VAL A 35 6.71 9.66 -4.56
CA VAL A 35 6.31 10.71 -3.61
C VAL A 35 7.34 10.81 -2.51
N SER A 36 7.88 12.01 -2.31
CA SER A 36 8.72 12.35 -1.16
C SER A 36 7.90 13.10 -0.13
N MET A 37 7.95 12.66 1.11
CA MET A 37 7.16 13.19 2.22
C MET A 37 8.08 13.62 3.36
N THR A 38 7.73 14.74 4.01
CA THR A 38 8.38 15.18 5.24
C THR A 38 7.29 15.36 6.29
N PHE A 39 7.44 14.67 7.42
CA PHE A 39 6.52 14.74 8.54
C PHE A 39 6.92 15.85 9.51
N GLU A 40 5.97 16.35 10.32
CA GLU A 40 6.22 17.43 11.29
C GLU A 40 7.33 17.10 12.31
N ASN A 41 7.48 15.83 12.67
CA ASN A 41 8.55 15.35 13.55
C ASN A 41 9.93 15.22 12.87
N GLY A 42 10.04 15.66 11.60
CA GLY A 42 11.29 15.62 10.83
C GLY A 42 11.57 14.29 10.12
N VAL A 43 10.77 13.26 10.32
CA VAL A 43 10.90 11.99 9.59
C VAL A 43 10.65 12.24 8.10
N LYS A 44 11.45 11.59 7.26
CA LYS A 44 11.28 11.61 5.80
C LYS A 44 10.94 10.24 5.31
N ALA A 45 10.02 10.18 4.35
CA ALA A 45 9.63 8.95 3.68
C ALA A 45 9.60 9.15 2.17
N THR A 46 9.84 8.08 1.44
CA THR A 46 9.66 8.03 -0.02
C THR A 46 8.80 6.82 -0.37
N LEU A 47 7.74 7.06 -1.11
CA LEU A 47 6.90 6.03 -1.71
C LEU A 47 7.24 5.93 -3.19
N THR A 48 7.52 4.72 -3.66
CA THR A 48 7.59 4.43 -5.10
C THR A 48 6.53 3.39 -5.43
N MET A 49 5.66 3.69 -6.37
CA MET A 49 4.63 2.81 -6.88
C MET A 49 4.83 2.60 -8.37
N THR A 50 4.65 1.38 -8.84
CA THR A 50 4.60 1.05 -10.26
C THR A 50 3.60 -0.08 -10.50
N ALA A 51 2.73 0.09 -11.49
CA ALA A 51 1.68 -0.87 -11.81
C ALA A 51 2.18 -2.02 -12.69
N PHE A 52 3.24 -1.80 -13.47
CA PHE A 52 3.74 -2.76 -14.46
C PHE A 52 5.04 -3.42 -13.98
N THR A 53 4.88 -4.46 -13.16
CA THR A 53 6.00 -5.24 -12.63
C THR A 53 5.82 -6.73 -12.93
N ALA A 54 6.92 -7.46 -13.03
CA ALA A 54 6.90 -8.92 -13.24
C ALA A 54 6.43 -9.68 -11.99
N GLY A 55 6.53 -9.08 -10.82
CA GLY A 55 6.06 -9.61 -9.54
C GLY A 55 5.33 -8.55 -8.74
N GLY A 56 4.41 -8.97 -7.89
CA GLY A 56 3.74 -8.10 -6.94
C GLY A 56 4.44 -8.09 -5.58
N GLY A 57 3.90 -7.32 -4.65
CA GLY A 57 4.35 -7.25 -3.27
C GLY A 57 4.91 -5.88 -2.89
N ARG A 58 5.10 -5.70 -1.60
CA ARG A 58 5.63 -4.46 -1.02
C ARG A 58 6.98 -4.73 -0.39
N ILE A 59 7.90 -3.79 -0.59
CA ILE A 59 9.17 -3.75 0.13
C ILE A 59 9.18 -2.46 0.92
N MET A 60 9.39 -2.54 2.23
CA MET A 60 9.50 -1.38 3.10
C MET A 60 10.84 -1.41 3.84
N ARG A 61 11.48 -0.25 3.96
CA ARG A 61 12.70 -0.08 4.75
C ARG A 61 12.53 1.04 5.75
N PHE A 62 12.89 0.76 6.99
CA PHE A 62 12.86 1.72 8.08
C PHE A 62 14.29 1.88 8.61
N PHE A 63 14.79 3.10 8.58
CA PHE A 63 16.09 3.46 9.08
C PHE A 63 15.93 4.17 10.43
N GLY A 64 16.26 3.48 11.50
CA GLY A 64 16.17 3.99 12.85
C GLY A 64 17.54 4.30 13.46
N THR A 65 17.54 4.93 14.62
CA THR A 65 18.78 5.25 15.37
C THR A 65 19.43 4.02 16.02
N LEU A 66 18.68 2.91 16.15
CA LEU A 66 19.17 1.68 16.77
C LEU A 66 19.40 0.54 15.76
N GLY A 67 19.01 0.74 14.51
CA GLY A 67 19.12 -0.29 13.47
C GLY A 67 18.22 -0.03 12.28
N GLU A 68 18.07 -1.06 11.45
CA GLU A 68 17.23 -1.06 10.25
C GLU A 68 16.21 -2.18 10.33
N VAL A 69 15.01 -1.95 9.80
CA VAL A 69 14.00 -3.00 9.56
C VAL A 69 13.69 -3.03 8.08
N VAL A 70 13.69 -4.22 7.51
CA VAL A 70 13.30 -4.46 6.11
C VAL A 70 12.14 -5.44 6.09
N LEU A 71 11.04 -5.05 5.48
CA LEU A 71 9.91 -5.93 5.18
C LEU A 71 9.92 -6.23 3.68
N ASP A 72 9.87 -7.50 3.32
CA ASP A 72 9.74 -7.97 1.95
C ASP A 72 8.58 -8.97 1.88
N GLU A 73 7.45 -8.49 1.39
CA GLU A 73 6.21 -9.27 1.31
C GLU A 73 6.34 -10.46 0.36
N ALA A 74 7.07 -10.29 -0.75
CA ALA A 74 7.26 -11.36 -1.73
C ALA A 74 8.12 -12.51 -1.19
N ARG A 75 9.05 -12.21 -0.29
CA ARG A 75 9.89 -13.20 0.40
C ARG A 75 9.28 -13.73 1.71
N ASP A 76 8.14 -13.21 2.12
CA ASP A 76 7.48 -13.54 3.39
C ASP A 76 8.41 -13.31 4.60
N VAL A 77 9.15 -12.18 4.62
CA VAL A 77 10.15 -11.94 5.65
C VAL A 77 10.17 -10.50 6.14
N ILE A 78 10.37 -10.36 7.46
CA ILE A 78 10.81 -9.12 8.11
C ILE A 78 12.21 -9.36 8.67
N GLU A 79 13.18 -8.58 8.24
CA GLU A 79 14.54 -8.59 8.77
C GLU A 79 14.71 -7.43 9.76
N VAL A 80 15.02 -7.74 11.01
CA VAL A 80 15.36 -6.75 12.04
C VAL A 80 16.88 -6.77 12.22
N LYS A 81 17.55 -5.66 11.93
CA LYS A 81 19.01 -5.51 11.90
C LYS A 81 19.47 -4.47 12.93
N PRO A 82 19.56 -4.81 14.22
CA PRO A 82 20.06 -3.89 15.22
C PRO A 82 21.55 -3.61 15.01
N PHE A 83 22.00 -2.37 15.23
CA PHE A 83 23.42 -2.06 15.16
C PHE A 83 24.21 -2.83 16.23
N GLY A 84 25.31 -3.46 15.82
CA GLY A 84 26.20 -4.21 16.73
C GLY A 84 25.64 -5.53 17.27
N LYS A 85 24.53 -6.03 16.72
CA LYS A 85 23.94 -7.31 17.07
C LYS A 85 23.63 -8.14 15.82
N PRO A 86 23.48 -9.47 15.94
CA PRO A 86 23.00 -10.30 14.83
C PRO A 86 21.63 -9.86 14.33
N ALA A 87 21.40 -10.02 13.05
CA ALA A 87 20.08 -9.82 12.46
C ALA A 87 19.12 -10.96 12.86
N GLU A 88 17.84 -10.62 12.97
CA GLU A 88 16.75 -11.56 13.22
C GLU A 88 15.79 -11.56 12.03
N GLU A 89 15.35 -12.74 11.60
CA GLU A 89 14.33 -12.91 10.57
C GLU A 89 13.02 -13.39 11.18
N ILE A 90 11.93 -12.73 10.82
CA ILE A 90 10.57 -13.06 11.24
C ILE A 90 9.77 -13.38 9.98
N LYS A 91 9.08 -14.51 9.94
CA LYS A 91 8.15 -14.86 8.86
C LYS A 91 6.86 -14.08 9.00
N ILE A 92 6.46 -13.33 7.96
CA ILE A 92 5.22 -12.54 7.95
C ILE A 92 4.00 -13.45 8.16
N GLY A 93 3.97 -14.61 7.47
CA GLY A 93 2.89 -15.59 7.60
C GLY A 93 2.71 -16.16 9.01
N THR A 94 3.68 -16.01 9.92
CA THR A 94 3.51 -16.39 11.34
C THR A 94 2.82 -15.31 12.18
N LEU A 95 2.80 -14.08 11.70
CA LEU A 95 2.19 -12.94 12.37
C LEU A 95 0.73 -12.72 11.95
N THR A 96 0.35 -13.27 10.81
CA THR A 96 -1.00 -13.15 10.25
C THR A 96 -1.69 -14.50 10.33
N GLU A 97 -2.93 -14.51 10.79
CA GLU A 97 -3.74 -15.71 10.64
C GLU A 97 -4.04 -15.92 9.15
N SER A 98 -3.94 -17.17 8.67
CA SER A 98 -4.33 -17.53 7.31
C SER A 98 -5.82 -17.23 7.13
N GLY A 99 -6.13 -16.09 6.56
CA GLY A 99 -7.49 -15.61 6.35
C GLY A 99 -7.79 -15.42 4.87
N TYR A 100 -9.06 -15.25 4.56
CA TYR A 100 -9.55 -14.94 3.23
C TYR A 100 -9.23 -13.48 2.89
N GLY A 101 -8.77 -13.23 1.66
CA GLY A 101 -8.57 -11.91 1.09
C GLY A 101 -7.34 -11.14 1.63
N HIS A 102 -6.60 -10.52 0.75
CA HIS A 102 -5.46 -9.60 1.02
C HIS A 102 -4.49 -10.08 2.13
N GLY A 103 -4.11 -11.38 2.10
CA GLY A 103 -3.23 -11.95 3.12
C GLY A 103 -3.82 -12.02 4.52
N GLY A 104 -5.17 -12.13 4.64
CA GLY A 104 -5.88 -12.15 5.92
C GLY A 104 -6.41 -10.77 6.38
N GLY A 105 -6.09 -9.69 5.66
CA GLY A 105 -6.51 -8.34 6.02
C GLY A 105 -8.02 -8.18 6.11
N ASP A 106 -8.78 -8.74 5.17
CA ASP A 106 -10.26 -8.65 5.17
C ASP A 106 -10.86 -9.36 6.40
N SER A 107 -10.34 -10.54 6.73
CA SER A 107 -10.76 -11.28 7.93
C SER A 107 -10.38 -10.53 9.22
N GLY A 108 -9.21 -9.87 9.22
CA GLY A 108 -8.76 -9.04 10.33
C GLY A 108 -9.69 -7.86 10.58
N LEU A 109 -10.08 -7.13 9.54
CA LEU A 109 -11.03 -6.02 9.62
C LEU A 109 -12.39 -6.44 10.17
N VAL A 110 -12.94 -7.55 9.69
CA VAL A 110 -14.24 -8.06 10.18
C VAL A 110 -14.14 -8.46 11.65
N ARG A 111 -13.06 -9.10 12.06
CA ARG A 111 -12.84 -9.48 13.45
C ARG A 111 -12.70 -8.24 14.34
N GLU A 112 -11.86 -7.28 13.96
CA GLU A 112 -11.67 -6.04 14.69
C GLU A 112 -13.01 -5.30 14.90
N LEU A 113 -13.80 -5.19 13.83
CA LEU A 113 -15.13 -4.59 13.91
C LEU A 113 -16.02 -5.32 14.94
N TYR A 114 -16.03 -6.66 14.90
CA TYR A 114 -16.79 -7.46 15.85
C TYR A 114 -16.33 -7.19 17.30
N GLU A 115 -15.03 -7.20 17.56
CA GLU A 115 -14.48 -6.95 18.92
C GLU A 115 -14.79 -5.53 19.41
N ILE A 116 -14.76 -4.53 18.51
CA ILE A 116 -15.15 -3.15 18.83
C ILE A 116 -16.64 -3.09 19.20
N LEU A 117 -17.52 -3.71 18.41
CA LEU A 117 -18.95 -3.73 18.66
C LEU A 117 -19.31 -4.47 19.96
N CYS A 118 -18.52 -5.47 20.36
CA CYS A 118 -18.65 -6.16 21.64
C CYS A 118 -18.04 -5.38 22.82
N GLY A 119 -17.37 -4.26 22.58
CA GLY A 119 -16.71 -3.48 23.63
C GLY A 119 -15.40 -4.06 24.12
N ASN A 120 -14.81 -5.03 23.42
CA ASN A 120 -13.59 -5.73 23.79
C ASN A 120 -12.33 -5.05 23.24
N ALA A 121 -12.45 -4.19 22.25
CA ALA A 121 -11.34 -3.49 21.60
C ALA A 121 -11.68 -2.04 21.27
N SER A 122 -10.65 -1.23 21.08
CA SER A 122 -10.74 0.08 20.45
C SER A 122 -10.19 0.01 19.03
N PRO A 123 -10.64 0.87 18.08
CA PRO A 123 -10.14 0.86 16.70
C PRO A 123 -8.61 1.04 16.67
N ALA A 124 -7.91 0.17 15.96
CA ALA A 124 -6.48 0.31 15.72
C ALA A 124 -6.19 1.51 14.80
N THR A 125 -7.12 1.81 13.88
CA THR A 125 -7.06 2.97 12.98
C THR A 125 -8.26 3.87 13.24
N ALA A 126 -8.03 5.02 13.86
CA ALA A 126 -9.06 6.03 14.07
C ALA A 126 -9.43 6.73 12.74
N LEU A 127 -10.62 7.32 12.71
CA LEU A 127 -11.12 8.06 11.53
C LEU A 127 -10.15 9.16 11.11
N GLU A 128 -9.56 9.87 12.07
CA GLU A 128 -8.61 10.96 11.84
C GLU A 128 -7.38 10.45 11.09
N ALA A 129 -6.81 9.31 11.48
CA ALA A 129 -5.66 8.71 10.81
C ALA A 129 -6.02 8.24 9.38
N SER A 130 -7.24 7.76 9.18
CA SER A 130 -7.74 7.38 7.85
C SER A 130 -7.90 8.60 6.96
N VAL A 131 -8.49 9.69 7.46
CA VAL A 131 -8.63 10.97 6.75
C VAL A 131 -7.25 11.53 6.37
N GLU A 132 -6.30 11.51 7.31
CA GLU A 132 -4.93 11.97 7.08
C GLU A 132 -4.27 11.23 5.91
N SER A 133 -4.37 9.90 5.88
CA SER A 133 -3.80 9.10 4.79
C SER A 133 -4.42 9.43 3.43
N HIS A 134 -5.72 9.73 3.37
CA HIS A 134 -6.39 10.15 2.15
C HIS A 134 -5.95 11.55 1.71
N LEU A 135 -5.81 12.48 2.65
CA LEU A 135 -5.29 13.83 2.36
C LEU A 135 -3.86 13.77 1.80
N MET A 136 -3.01 12.89 2.32
CA MET A 136 -1.66 12.67 1.76
C MET A 136 -1.73 12.24 0.29
N GLY A 137 -2.64 11.32 -0.06
CA GLY A 137 -2.86 10.88 -1.44
C GLY A 137 -3.34 12.02 -2.35
N ILE A 138 -4.31 12.82 -1.90
CA ILE A 138 -4.83 13.97 -2.63
C ILE A 138 -3.74 15.02 -2.84
N CYS A 139 -2.93 15.29 -1.82
CA CYS A 139 -1.82 16.24 -1.92
C CYS A 139 -0.70 15.75 -2.85
N ALA A 140 -0.43 14.45 -2.88
CA ALA A 140 0.50 13.85 -3.81
C ALA A 140 0.04 14.05 -5.26
N GLU A 141 -1.24 13.82 -5.56
CA GLU A 141 -1.81 14.07 -6.87
C GLU A 141 -1.78 15.55 -7.25
N LYS A 142 -2.14 16.45 -6.33
CA LYS A 142 -2.01 17.88 -6.53
C LYS A 142 -0.58 18.29 -6.86
N SER A 143 0.40 17.79 -6.10
CA SER A 143 1.82 18.02 -6.37
C SER A 143 2.21 17.57 -7.78
N ARG A 144 1.78 16.38 -8.19
CA ARG A 144 2.02 15.85 -9.53
C ARG A 144 1.49 16.76 -10.64
N LEU A 145 0.24 17.17 -10.52
CA LEU A 145 -0.43 18.06 -11.50
C LEU A 145 0.22 19.46 -11.57
N GLU A 146 0.87 19.89 -10.50
CA GLU A 146 1.55 21.16 -10.39
C GLU A 146 3.08 21.07 -10.58
N GLY A 147 3.55 20.04 -11.30
CA GLY A 147 4.95 19.88 -11.67
C GLY A 147 5.88 19.45 -10.54
N GLY A 148 5.34 18.82 -9.48
CA GLY A 148 6.10 18.28 -8.35
C GLY A 148 6.38 19.31 -7.26
N ARG A 149 5.62 20.41 -7.20
CA ARG A 149 5.80 21.39 -6.14
C ARG A 149 5.43 20.83 -4.76
N LEU A 150 6.02 21.39 -3.72
CA LEU A 150 5.67 21.07 -2.33
C LEU A 150 4.22 21.46 -2.04
N VAL A 151 3.44 20.54 -1.47
CA VAL A 151 2.06 20.75 -1.04
C VAL A 151 1.96 20.38 0.43
N SER A 152 1.45 21.28 1.25
CA SER A 152 1.15 21.00 2.66
C SER A 152 -0.16 20.22 2.78
N VAL A 153 -0.17 19.17 3.60
CA VAL A 153 -1.38 18.34 3.84
C VAL A 153 -2.44 19.13 4.60
N HIS A 154 -2.03 19.98 5.53
CA HIS A 154 -2.94 20.78 6.38
C HIS A 154 -3.07 22.26 5.96
N GLY A 155 -2.61 22.61 4.76
CA GLY A 155 -2.51 24.00 4.35
C GLY A 155 -1.30 24.72 4.97
N GLU A 156 -1.05 25.95 4.53
CA GLU A 156 -0.06 26.79 5.18
C GLU A 156 -0.63 27.23 6.54
N LYS A 157 0.10 26.98 7.62
CA LYS A 157 -0.22 27.60 8.91
C LYS A 157 0.08 29.08 8.75
N GLU A 158 -0.96 29.93 8.80
CA GLU A 158 -0.83 31.39 8.88
C GLU A 158 0.02 31.81 10.09
#